data_5fbbc33839346dba1e815895f995535b
#
_entry.id   5fbbc33839346dba1e815895f995535b
#
_cell.length_a   1.000
_cell.length_b   1.000
_cell.length_c   1.000
_cell.angle_alpha   90.00
_cell.angle_beta   90.00
_cell.angle_gamma   90.00
#
_symmetry.space_group_name_H-M   'P 1'
#
loop_
_entity.id
_entity.type
_entity.pdbx_description
1 polymer ?
#
loop_
_entity_poly.entity_id
_entity_poly.type
_entity_poly.pdbx_seq_one_letter_code
_entity_poly.pdbx_strand_id
1 'polypeptide(L)'
;MLDLAAKNNRNGGISMKCRINNQLGTILIDTDVIAKYAGSVAIECFGIVGMAAVNMKDGLVKLLKKESLTHGINVTVNENKITLDFHVIMVYGVSIRAVSDNLIENVKYKVEKFTGVEVEKINIYVEGVRVID
;
A
#
# COMPACT_ATOMS: atom_id res chain seq x y z
N MET A 1 -14.31 10.64 12.81
CA MET A 1 -14.74 10.85 11.42
C MET A 1 -13.53 11.05 10.52
N LEU A 2 -13.55 10.45 9.37
CA LEU A 2 -12.45 10.50 8.40
C LEU A 2 -12.88 11.32 7.17
N ASP A 3 -12.11 12.32 6.81
CA ASP A 3 -12.31 13.08 5.58
C ASP A 3 -11.08 12.98 4.69
N LEU A 4 -11.28 13.14 3.39
CA LEU A 4 -10.20 13.15 2.42
C LEU A 4 -10.03 14.57 1.88
N ALA A 5 -8.80 15.08 1.94
CA ALA A 5 -8.45 16.37 1.36
C ALA A 5 -7.35 16.20 0.33
N ALA A 6 -7.52 16.77 -0.84
CA ALA A 6 -6.51 16.76 -1.88
C ALA A 6 -5.70 18.06 -1.84
N LYS A 7 -4.40 17.96 -2.05
CA LYS A 7 -3.50 19.10 -2.00
C LYS A 7 -2.49 19.00 -3.12
N ASN A 8 -2.35 20.06 -3.90
CA ASN A 8 -1.32 20.08 -4.95
C ASN A 8 0.06 20.18 -4.32
N ASN A 9 0.94 19.38 -4.84
CA ASN A 9 2.30 19.40 -4.40
C ASN A 9 3.17 20.13 -5.45
N ARG A 10 4.35 20.59 -5.04
CA ARG A 10 5.24 21.39 -5.90
C ARG A 10 5.73 20.67 -7.14
N ASN A 11 5.64 19.35 -7.16
CA ASN A 11 6.10 18.54 -8.29
C ASN A 11 4.98 18.22 -9.27
N GLY A 12 3.86 18.95 -9.20
CA GLY A 12 2.76 18.77 -10.11
C GLY A 12 1.84 17.60 -9.80
N GLY A 13 2.11 16.85 -8.74
CA GLY A 13 1.25 15.78 -8.28
C GLY A 13 0.20 16.26 -7.29
N ILE A 14 -0.78 15.42 -7.03
CA ILE A 14 -1.78 15.67 -6.00
C ILE A 14 -1.47 14.79 -4.81
N SER A 15 -1.26 15.42 -3.66
CA SER A 15 -1.06 14.72 -2.40
C SER A 15 -2.41 14.62 -1.69
N MET A 16 -2.80 13.40 -1.34
CA MET A 16 -4.04 13.12 -0.64
C MET A 16 -3.77 12.99 0.85
N LYS A 17 -4.66 13.50 1.67
CA LYS A 17 -4.53 13.40 3.12
C LYS A 17 -5.79 12.81 3.74
N CYS A 18 -5.60 11.91 4.70
CA CYS A 18 -6.65 11.43 5.56
C CYS A 18 -6.80 12.37 6.74
N ARG A 19 -8.03 12.79 7.01
CA ARG A 19 -8.32 13.65 8.16
C ARG A 19 -9.13 12.86 9.18
N ILE A 20 -8.62 12.78 10.40
CA ILE A 20 -9.32 12.17 11.52
C ILE A 20 -9.67 13.25 12.51
N ASN A 21 -10.97 13.44 12.76
CA ASN A 21 -11.46 14.44 13.70
C ASN A 21 -11.91 13.78 15.00
N ASN A 22 -11.57 14.40 16.12
CA ASN A 22 -12.10 14.01 17.43
C ASN A 22 -12.39 15.28 18.25
N GLN A 23 -12.88 15.11 19.47
CA GLN A 23 -13.24 16.24 20.32
C GLN A 23 -12.05 17.13 20.69
N LEU A 24 -10.86 16.60 20.67
CA LEU A 24 -9.65 17.31 21.10
C LEU A 24 -8.89 17.95 19.94
N GLY A 25 -9.21 17.59 18.70
CA GLY A 25 -8.52 18.15 17.55
C GLY A 25 -8.67 17.31 16.30
N THR A 26 -7.81 17.60 15.32
CA THR A 26 -7.80 16.94 14.01
C THR A 26 -6.44 16.34 13.75
N ILE A 27 -6.42 15.10 13.27
CA ILE A 27 -5.20 14.43 12.82
C ILE A 27 -5.25 14.33 11.31
N LEU A 28 -4.22 14.83 10.64
CA LEU A 28 -4.07 14.70 9.19
C LEU A 28 -2.94 13.72 8.91
N ILE A 29 -3.25 12.66 8.13
CA ILE A 29 -2.27 11.66 7.73
C ILE A 29 -2.12 11.72 6.21
N ASP A 30 -0.90 11.95 5.74
CA ASP A 30 -0.61 11.90 4.32
C ASP A 30 -0.73 10.44 3.85
N THR A 31 -1.39 10.21 2.72
CA THR A 31 -1.53 8.84 2.18
C THR A 31 -0.18 8.22 1.84
N ASP A 32 0.84 9.03 1.55
CA ASP A 32 2.20 8.51 1.35
C ASP A 32 2.76 7.87 2.60
N VAL A 33 2.41 8.39 3.79
CA VAL A 33 2.83 7.78 5.06
C VAL A 33 2.20 6.40 5.21
N ILE A 34 0.92 6.30 4.87
CA ILE A 34 0.20 5.02 4.92
C ILE A 34 0.82 4.04 3.93
N ALA A 35 1.12 4.49 2.71
CA ALA A 35 1.72 3.66 1.68
C ALA A 35 3.11 3.16 2.09
N LYS A 36 3.94 4.01 2.67
CA LYS A 36 5.27 3.62 3.15
C LYS A 36 5.18 2.55 4.23
N TYR A 37 4.27 2.76 5.18
CA TYR A 37 4.09 1.80 6.26
C TYR A 37 3.57 0.46 5.73
N ALA A 38 2.54 0.50 4.89
CA ALA A 38 1.97 -0.70 4.29
C ALA A 38 3.01 -1.46 3.46
N GLY A 39 3.82 -0.72 2.69
CA GLY A 39 4.90 -1.32 1.91
C GLY A 39 5.95 -2.01 2.76
N SER A 40 6.35 -1.38 3.87
CA SER A 40 7.32 -1.98 4.78
C SER A 40 6.80 -3.26 5.42
N VAL A 41 5.51 -3.30 5.74
CA VAL A 41 4.88 -4.51 6.26
C VAL A 41 4.84 -5.60 5.19
N ALA A 42 4.49 -5.21 3.96
CA ALA A 42 4.35 -6.16 2.85
C ALA A 42 5.66 -6.88 2.53
N ILE A 43 6.77 -6.15 2.46
CA ILE A 43 8.06 -6.76 2.09
C ILE A 43 8.61 -7.70 3.15
N GLU A 44 8.11 -7.63 4.36
CA GLU A 44 8.49 -8.55 5.43
C GLU A 44 7.66 -9.84 5.42
N CYS A 45 6.59 -9.89 4.63
CA CYS A 45 5.73 -11.06 4.57
C CYS A 45 6.39 -12.19 3.79
N PHE A 46 6.14 -13.42 4.25
CA PHE A 46 6.63 -14.62 3.58
C PHE A 46 6.18 -14.65 2.12
N GLY A 47 7.10 -15.01 1.23
CA GLY A 47 6.79 -15.19 -0.19
C GLY A 47 6.80 -13.93 -1.04
N ILE A 48 6.98 -12.77 -0.44
CA ILE A 48 7.06 -11.49 -1.16
C ILE A 48 8.51 -11.14 -1.42
N VAL A 49 8.88 -11.01 -2.69
CA VAL A 49 10.22 -10.54 -3.08
C VAL A 49 10.30 -9.02 -2.88
N GLY A 50 9.25 -8.32 -3.26
CA GLY A 50 9.19 -6.88 -3.13
C GLY A 50 8.01 -6.28 -3.86
N MET A 51 7.97 -4.96 -3.90
CA MET A 51 6.96 -4.21 -4.60
C MET A 51 7.37 -4.00 -6.06
N ALA A 52 6.40 -3.81 -6.93
CA ALA A 52 6.64 -3.61 -8.35
C ALA A 52 6.05 -2.30 -8.82
N ALA A 53 6.74 -1.63 -9.74
CA ALA A 53 6.18 -0.54 -10.52
C ALA A 53 5.91 -1.06 -11.92
N VAL A 54 4.74 -0.71 -12.47
CA VAL A 54 4.36 -1.07 -13.82
C VAL A 54 4.44 0.19 -14.68
N ASN A 55 5.24 0.15 -15.74
CA ASN A 55 5.32 1.26 -16.70
C ASN A 55 4.19 1.07 -17.71
N MET A 56 3.20 1.96 -17.64
CA MET A 56 2.01 1.87 -18.48
C MET A 56 2.31 2.04 -19.96
N LYS A 57 3.38 2.74 -20.31
CA LYS A 57 3.75 2.97 -21.71
C LYS A 57 4.39 1.74 -22.34
N ASP A 58 5.26 1.08 -21.61
CA ASP A 58 6.06 -0.02 -22.12
C ASP A 58 5.58 -1.39 -21.65
N GLY A 59 4.64 -1.42 -20.71
CA GLY A 59 4.18 -2.67 -20.11
C GLY A 59 5.25 -3.39 -19.29
N LEU A 60 6.33 -2.70 -18.97
CA LEU A 60 7.43 -3.30 -18.21
C LEU A 60 7.15 -3.28 -16.72
N VAL A 61 7.45 -4.40 -16.07
CA VAL A 61 7.34 -4.54 -14.62
C VAL A 61 8.72 -4.39 -14.02
N LYS A 62 8.87 -3.49 -13.06
CA LYS A 62 10.14 -3.21 -12.42
C LYS A 62 10.03 -3.45 -10.92
N LEU A 63 11.02 -4.18 -10.36
CA LEU A 63 11.13 -4.35 -8.92
C LEU A 63 11.56 -3.03 -8.28
N LEU A 64 10.80 -2.56 -7.31
CA LEU A 64 11.09 -1.29 -6.65
C LEU A 64 12.13 -1.47 -5.56
N LYS A 65 13.01 -0.47 -5.45
CA LYS A 65 13.95 -0.38 -4.35
C LYS A 65 13.20 -0.04 -3.06
N LYS A 66 13.80 -0.34 -1.92
CA LYS A 66 13.18 -0.13 -0.62
C LYS A 66 12.71 1.31 -0.40
N GLU A 67 13.44 2.30 -0.88
CA GLU A 67 13.08 3.70 -0.74
C GLU A 67 11.95 4.15 -1.69
N SER A 68 11.58 3.31 -2.65
CA SER A 68 10.55 3.63 -3.64
C SER A 68 9.31 2.76 -3.52
N LEU A 69 9.09 2.14 -2.37
CA LEU A 69 7.98 1.19 -2.17
C LEU A 69 6.61 1.80 -2.42
N THR A 70 6.46 3.09 -2.17
CA THR A 70 5.18 3.78 -2.36
C THR A 70 4.69 3.77 -3.80
N HIS A 71 5.59 3.59 -4.77
CA HIS A 71 5.20 3.54 -6.18
C HIS A 71 4.46 2.26 -6.57
N GLY A 72 4.55 1.23 -5.75
CA GLY A 72 3.81 -0.02 -5.97
C GLY A 72 2.54 -0.14 -5.15
N ILE A 73 2.15 0.92 -4.45
CA ILE A 73 1.00 0.91 -3.57
C ILE A 73 0.12 2.12 -3.87
N ASN A 74 -1.17 1.86 -4.07
CA ASN A 74 -2.15 2.94 -4.17
C ASN A 74 -3.00 2.93 -2.91
N VAL A 75 -3.16 4.09 -2.29
CA VAL A 75 -4.01 4.27 -1.12
C VAL A 75 -5.19 5.13 -1.52
N THR A 76 -6.37 4.60 -1.32
CA THR A 76 -7.62 5.33 -1.58
C THR A 76 -8.41 5.42 -0.29
N VAL A 77 -8.90 6.61 0.03
CA VAL A 77 -9.73 6.81 1.21
C VAL A 77 -11.13 7.16 0.76
N ASN A 78 -12.11 6.41 1.24
CA ASN A 78 -13.51 6.60 0.85
C ASN A 78 -14.41 6.30 2.06
N GLU A 79 -15.26 7.25 2.42
CA GLU A 79 -16.25 7.09 3.49
C GLU A 79 -15.67 6.52 4.80
N ASN A 80 -14.59 7.11 5.27
CA ASN A 80 -13.92 6.73 6.52
C ASN A 80 -13.25 5.36 6.47
N LYS A 81 -12.97 4.84 5.27
CA LYS A 81 -12.32 3.54 5.08
C LYS A 81 -11.19 3.64 4.09
N ILE A 82 -10.19 2.81 4.28
CA ILE A 82 -8.99 2.77 3.43
C ILE A 82 -9.07 1.56 2.50
N THR A 83 -8.76 1.78 1.22
CA THR A 83 -8.53 0.71 0.25
C THR A 83 -7.07 0.76 -0.17
N LEU A 84 -6.42 -0.39 -0.14
CA LEU A 84 -5.01 -0.52 -0.53
C LEU A 84 -4.89 -1.41 -1.74
N ASP A 85 -4.14 -0.96 -2.74
CA ASP A 85 -3.79 -1.76 -3.91
C ASP A 85 -2.29 -1.98 -3.91
N PHE A 86 -1.88 -3.26 -3.91
CA PHE A 86 -0.48 -3.64 -3.91
C PHE A 86 -0.10 -4.26 -5.25
N HIS A 87 1.01 -3.82 -5.81
CA HIS A 87 1.64 -4.48 -6.95
C HIS A 87 2.90 -5.15 -6.43
N VAL A 88 2.94 -6.48 -6.48
CA VAL A 88 3.99 -7.26 -5.82
C VAL A 88 4.65 -8.24 -6.77
N ILE A 89 5.88 -8.62 -6.41
CA ILE A 89 6.60 -9.72 -7.03
C ILE A 89 6.75 -10.80 -5.96
N MET A 90 6.36 -12.01 -6.30
CA MET A 90 6.40 -13.15 -5.38
C MET A 90 7.54 -14.12 -5.72
N VAL A 91 7.90 -14.93 -4.75
CA VAL A 91 8.89 -15.98 -4.93
C VAL A 91 8.25 -17.12 -5.75
N TYR A 92 8.97 -17.63 -6.75
CA TYR A 92 8.52 -18.78 -7.52
C TYR A 92 8.39 -20.01 -6.62
N GLY A 93 7.33 -20.77 -6.81
CA GLY A 93 7.12 -22.02 -6.09
C GLY A 93 6.26 -21.93 -4.85
N VAL A 94 5.94 -20.72 -4.38
CA VAL A 94 5.02 -20.53 -3.23
C VAL A 94 3.58 -20.51 -3.70
N SER A 95 2.66 -20.80 -2.79
CA SER A 95 1.24 -20.68 -3.07
C SER A 95 0.87 -19.19 -3.09
N ILE A 96 0.46 -18.69 -4.25
CA ILE A 96 0.03 -17.28 -4.40
C ILE A 96 -1.10 -16.96 -3.43
N ARG A 97 -2.06 -17.89 -3.32
CA ARG A 97 -3.21 -17.67 -2.43
C ARG A 97 -2.79 -17.60 -0.96
N ALA A 98 -1.93 -18.51 -0.52
CA ALA A 98 -1.48 -18.52 0.87
C ALA A 98 -0.68 -17.26 1.22
N VAL A 99 0.20 -16.84 0.31
CA VAL A 99 0.99 -15.61 0.50
C VAL A 99 0.06 -14.39 0.53
N SER A 100 -0.91 -14.33 -0.39
CA SER A 100 -1.85 -13.21 -0.46
C SER A 100 -2.72 -13.13 0.79
N ASP A 101 -3.24 -14.26 1.27
CA ASP A 101 -4.07 -14.27 2.48
C ASP A 101 -3.26 -13.79 3.69
N ASN A 102 -2.02 -14.23 3.82
CA ASN A 102 -1.13 -13.81 4.90
C ASN A 102 -0.83 -12.31 4.82
N LEU A 103 -0.55 -11.83 3.61
CA LEU A 103 -0.27 -10.42 3.37
C LEU A 103 -1.47 -9.55 3.76
N ILE A 104 -2.67 -9.94 3.33
CA ILE A 104 -3.89 -9.21 3.63
C ILE A 104 -4.11 -9.12 5.14
N GLU A 105 -4.00 -10.23 5.85
CA GLU A 105 -4.19 -10.24 7.31
C GLU A 105 -3.20 -9.34 8.03
N ASN A 106 -1.91 -9.48 7.70
CA ASN A 106 -0.86 -8.70 8.36
C ASN A 106 -0.99 -7.22 8.08
N VAL A 107 -1.21 -6.85 6.82
CA VAL A 107 -1.32 -5.44 6.43
C VAL A 107 -2.56 -4.82 7.04
N LYS A 108 -3.69 -5.49 6.96
CA LYS A 108 -4.93 -4.97 7.53
C LYS A 108 -4.76 -4.69 9.01
N TYR A 109 -4.27 -5.67 9.77
CA TYR A 109 -4.09 -5.52 11.20
C TYR A 109 -3.16 -4.36 11.55
N LYS A 110 -1.99 -4.33 10.91
CA LYS A 110 -0.97 -3.33 11.25
C LYS A 110 -1.35 -1.92 10.80
N VAL A 111 -1.94 -1.78 9.61
CA VAL A 111 -2.36 -0.46 9.12
C VAL A 111 -3.51 0.08 9.95
N GLU A 112 -4.48 -0.75 10.31
CA GLU A 112 -5.59 -0.32 11.18
C GLU A 112 -5.07 0.12 12.55
N LYS A 113 -4.11 -0.60 13.10
CA LYS A 113 -3.52 -0.25 14.39
C LYS A 113 -2.70 1.04 14.31
N PHE A 114 -1.97 1.22 13.23
CA PHE A 114 -1.14 2.40 13.02
C PHE A 114 -1.96 3.67 12.81
N THR A 115 -2.99 3.58 11.96
CA THR A 115 -3.78 4.76 11.57
C THR A 115 -5.01 4.99 12.45
N GLY A 116 -5.53 3.94 13.07
CA GLY A 116 -6.82 4.00 13.74
C GLY A 116 -8.00 4.02 12.78
N VAL A 117 -7.77 3.74 11.50
CA VAL A 117 -8.80 3.79 10.45
C VAL A 117 -9.02 2.39 9.90
N GLU A 118 -10.29 2.05 9.63
CA GLU A 118 -10.63 0.73 9.08
C GLU A 118 -10.11 0.56 7.66
N VAL A 119 -9.49 -0.58 7.39
CA VAL A 119 -9.10 -0.97 6.04
C VAL A 119 -10.22 -1.82 5.46
N GLU A 120 -10.92 -1.26 4.48
CA GLU A 120 -12.09 -1.91 3.87
C GLU A 120 -11.69 -3.04 2.93
N LYS A 121 -10.67 -2.80 2.12
CA LYS A 121 -10.30 -3.72 1.04
C LYS A 121 -8.81 -3.64 0.75
N ILE A 122 -8.23 -4.80 0.49
CA ILE A 122 -6.83 -4.89 0.02
C ILE A 122 -6.85 -5.72 -1.25
N ASN A 123 -6.39 -5.12 -2.35
CA ASN A 123 -6.26 -5.80 -3.63
C ASN A 123 -4.78 -6.07 -3.88
N ILE A 124 -4.47 -7.28 -4.32
CA ILE A 124 -3.09 -7.68 -4.58
C ILE A 124 -2.97 -8.04 -6.06
N TYR A 125 -2.08 -7.35 -6.75
CA TYR A 125 -1.77 -7.60 -8.15
C TYR A 125 -0.37 -8.23 -8.20
N VAL A 126 -0.32 -9.52 -8.56
CA VAL A 126 0.95 -10.24 -8.68
C VAL A 126 1.49 -9.96 -10.07
N GLU A 127 2.47 -9.07 -10.15
CA GLU A 127 3.02 -8.61 -11.41
C GLU A 127 4.11 -9.52 -11.96
N GLY A 128 4.65 -10.39 -11.12
CA GLY A 128 5.65 -11.34 -11.55
C GLY A 128 6.07 -12.28 -10.44
N VAL A 129 6.81 -13.31 -10.82
CA VAL A 129 7.42 -14.24 -9.89
C VAL A 129 8.90 -14.34 -10.20
N ARG A 130 9.71 -14.58 -9.17
CA ARG A 130 11.15 -14.70 -9.33
C ARG A 130 11.68 -15.92 -8.60
N VAL A 131 12.63 -16.58 -9.24
CA VAL A 131 13.38 -17.67 -8.61
C VAL A 131 14.46 -17.03 -7.75
N ILE A 132 14.51 -17.44 -6.50
CA ILE A 132 15.53 -16.98 -5.55
C ILE A 132 16.40 -18.19 -5.20
N ASP A 133 17.70 -18.04 -5.40
CA ASP A 133 18.68 -19.08 -5.09
C ASP A 133 19.13 -18.97 -3.63
#